data_6d11ace075fd236e40b9b1c6c77992b0
#
_entry.id   6d11ace075fd236e40b9b1c6c77992b0
#
_cell.length_a   1.000
_cell.length_b   1.000
_cell.length_c   1.000
_cell.angle_alpha   90.00
_cell.angle_beta   90.00
_cell.angle_gamma   90.00
#
_symmetry.space_group_name_H-M   'P 1'
#
loop_
_entity.id
_entity.type
_entity.pdbx_description
1 polymer ?
#
loop_
_entity_poly.entity_id
_entity_poly.type
_entity_poly.pdbx_seq_one_letter_code
_entity_poly.pdbx_strand_id
1 'polypeptide(L)'
;MIARAFVLLALMFSAVCQAQTIHESYSLAVLGEPKYVVNFNHFDYVNPAAPKGGNITLAAIGTFDNFNRYALRGNPGVRTETLYDSLFTSSDDEPGSYYPLIAEMIRYPDDFSWAEVTINPQARNHDGSPITAKDVAFTFHKFMTEGVPQFRLYYKGATMKAIAPLTVRIELAQPGKENMLGLLTLPVMPEKFWRNHKLSDPLSTPPLANGPYRVSQWRMGQYIVYSRVKDYWAANLPVNRGRWNFDTIRYDYYLDDNVAFEAFKAGAYDFR
;
A
#
# COMPACT_ATOMS: atom_id res chain seq x y z
N MET A 1 42.08 66.26 -24.41
CA MET A 1 40.70 65.74 -24.32
C MET A 1 40.76 64.23 -24.50
N ILE A 2 40.65 63.50 -23.37
CA ILE A 2 40.80 62.05 -23.34
C ILE A 2 39.37 61.45 -23.31
N ALA A 3 39.01 60.75 -24.43
CA ALA A 3 37.76 60.04 -24.52
C ALA A 3 37.89 58.66 -23.79
N ARG A 4 37.10 58.45 -22.73
CA ARG A 4 37.00 57.20 -22.03
C ARG A 4 35.94 56.31 -22.73
N ALA A 5 36.38 55.25 -23.35
CA ALA A 5 35.50 54.19 -23.89
C ALA A 5 35.09 53.28 -22.74
N PHE A 6 33.81 53.25 -22.41
CA PHE A 6 33.21 52.22 -21.51
C PHE A 6 32.90 50.99 -22.34
N VAL A 7 33.61 49.89 -22.09
CA VAL A 7 33.27 48.57 -22.60
C VAL A 7 32.30 47.94 -21.62
N LEU A 8 31.01 47.85 -21.96
CA LEU A 8 29.99 47.08 -21.23
C LEU A 8 30.16 45.59 -21.58
N LEU A 9 30.73 44.84 -20.66
CA LEU A 9 30.81 43.39 -20.73
C LEU A 9 29.46 42.82 -20.29
N ALA A 10 28.57 42.52 -21.24
CA ALA A 10 27.32 41.80 -20.95
C ALA A 10 27.60 40.33 -20.67
N LEU A 11 27.64 39.96 -19.40
CA LEU A 11 27.61 38.54 -18.95
C LEU A 11 26.25 37.93 -19.28
N MET A 12 26.16 37.25 -20.42
CA MET A 12 25.05 36.35 -20.69
C MET A 12 25.14 35.14 -19.76
N PHE A 13 24.40 35.16 -18.68
CA PHE A 13 24.11 33.97 -17.92
C PHE A 13 23.22 33.07 -18.78
N SER A 14 23.81 32.16 -19.54
CA SER A 14 23.08 31.05 -20.14
C SER A 14 22.64 30.14 -18.99
N ALA A 15 21.40 30.26 -18.58
CA ALA A 15 20.75 29.24 -17.75
C ALA A 15 20.74 27.94 -18.56
N VAL A 16 21.71 27.06 -18.30
CA VAL A 16 21.69 25.70 -18.80
C VAL A 16 20.48 25.05 -18.12
N CYS A 17 19.34 25.01 -18.80
CA CYS A 17 18.22 24.18 -18.42
C CYS A 17 18.69 22.73 -18.59
N GLN A 18 19.25 22.15 -17.54
CA GLN A 18 19.55 20.72 -17.52
C GLN A 18 18.19 20.01 -17.65
N ALA A 19 17.95 19.39 -18.80
CA ALA A 19 16.80 18.53 -18.97
C ALA A 19 16.93 17.39 -17.91
N GLN A 20 15.99 17.37 -16.99
CA GLN A 20 15.93 16.34 -15.95
C GLN A 20 15.67 14.98 -16.63
N THR A 21 16.52 14.00 -16.35
CA THR A 21 16.32 12.65 -16.89
C THR A 21 15.05 12.05 -16.28
N ILE A 22 14.19 11.53 -17.13
CA ILE A 22 12.95 10.85 -16.72
C ILE A 22 13.16 9.35 -16.87
N HIS A 23 12.95 8.64 -15.78
CA HIS A 23 12.98 7.20 -15.72
C HIS A 23 11.58 6.63 -15.83
N GLU A 24 11.49 5.45 -16.41
CA GLU A 24 10.29 4.62 -16.40
C GLU A 24 10.69 3.24 -15.88
N SER A 25 10.01 2.77 -14.84
CA SER A 25 10.41 1.54 -14.14
C SER A 25 9.21 0.69 -13.74
N TYR A 26 9.40 -0.62 -13.79
CA TYR A 26 8.47 -1.62 -13.27
C TYR A 26 8.59 -1.77 -11.75
N SER A 27 9.79 -1.65 -11.20
CA SER A 27 10.07 -1.85 -9.77
C SER A 27 11.04 -0.81 -9.26
N LEU A 28 11.11 -0.64 -7.95
CA LEU A 28 12.00 0.32 -7.29
C LEU A 28 12.70 -0.35 -6.10
N ALA A 29 13.97 -0.04 -5.88
CA ALA A 29 14.70 -0.41 -4.68
C ALA A 29 15.26 0.82 -3.98
N VAL A 30 15.30 0.81 -2.64
CA VAL A 30 15.95 1.87 -1.86
C VAL A 30 17.43 1.93 -2.22
N LEU A 31 18.06 0.75 -2.29
CA LEU A 31 19.48 0.60 -2.64
C LEU A 31 19.64 -0.39 -3.79
N GLY A 32 20.53 -0.05 -4.75
CA GLY A 32 20.83 -0.92 -5.87
C GLY A 32 19.67 -1.11 -6.86
N GLU A 33 19.72 -2.23 -7.57
CA GLU A 33 18.69 -2.63 -8.54
C GLU A 33 17.81 -3.74 -7.95
N PRO A 34 16.48 -3.73 -8.22
CA PRO A 34 15.59 -4.78 -7.77
C PRO A 34 15.98 -6.15 -8.31
N LYS A 35 15.91 -7.18 -7.47
CA LYS A 35 16.24 -8.57 -7.80
C LYS A 35 15.33 -9.13 -8.92
N TYR A 36 14.04 -8.83 -8.84
CA TYR A 36 13.07 -9.36 -9.79
C TYR A 36 12.84 -8.38 -10.93
N VAL A 37 13.18 -8.82 -12.14
CA VAL A 37 13.02 -8.04 -13.37
C VAL A 37 11.58 -8.12 -13.89
N VAL A 38 11.26 -7.27 -14.88
CA VAL A 38 9.96 -7.29 -15.58
C VAL A 38 9.63 -8.71 -16.03
N ASN A 39 8.38 -9.12 -15.84
CA ASN A 39 7.86 -10.45 -16.19
C ASN A 39 8.45 -11.63 -15.38
N PHE A 40 8.98 -11.41 -14.19
CA PHE A 40 9.26 -12.52 -13.29
C PHE A 40 7.99 -13.34 -13.01
N ASN A 41 8.13 -14.64 -12.72
CA ASN A 41 6.97 -15.52 -12.58
C ASN A 41 6.34 -15.46 -11.20
N HIS A 42 7.15 -15.46 -10.16
CA HIS A 42 6.78 -15.43 -8.74
C HIS A 42 8.02 -15.10 -7.91
N PHE A 43 7.86 -14.70 -6.69
CA PHE A 43 8.98 -14.57 -5.76
C PHE A 43 9.63 -15.92 -5.48
N ASP A 44 10.94 -15.98 -5.28
CA ASP A 44 11.69 -17.23 -5.11
C ASP A 44 11.34 -17.98 -3.82
N TYR A 45 10.87 -17.26 -2.80
CA TYR A 45 10.53 -17.83 -1.50
C TYR A 45 9.12 -18.46 -1.43
N VAL A 46 8.34 -18.43 -2.52
CA VAL A 46 7.02 -19.05 -2.56
C VAL A 46 7.01 -20.31 -3.41
N ASN A 47 6.08 -21.22 -3.11
CA ASN A 47 5.78 -22.35 -3.96
C ASN A 47 4.53 -22.05 -4.80
N PRO A 48 4.66 -21.77 -6.12
CA PRO A 48 3.52 -21.47 -6.98
C PRO A 48 2.56 -22.63 -7.15
N ALA A 49 3.00 -23.87 -6.88
CA ALA A 49 2.19 -25.09 -6.91
C ALA A 49 1.55 -25.41 -5.54
N ALA A 50 1.73 -24.55 -4.54
CA ALA A 50 1.09 -24.78 -3.24
C ALA A 50 -0.43 -24.88 -3.38
N PRO A 51 -1.07 -25.89 -2.75
CA PRO A 51 -2.51 -26.08 -2.85
C PRO A 51 -3.26 -24.88 -2.26
N LYS A 52 -4.32 -24.49 -2.92
CA LYS A 52 -5.27 -23.50 -2.39
C LYS A 52 -6.39 -24.23 -1.67
N GLY A 53 -6.64 -23.86 -0.42
CA GLY A 53 -7.70 -24.48 0.39
C GLY A 53 -7.33 -24.58 1.86
N GLY A 54 -8.22 -25.22 2.61
CA GLY A 54 -8.04 -25.43 4.04
C GLY A 54 -8.21 -24.19 4.90
N ASN A 55 -8.13 -24.39 6.20
CA ASN A 55 -8.34 -23.38 7.20
C ASN A 55 -7.15 -23.36 8.16
N ILE A 56 -6.84 -22.19 8.70
CA ILE A 56 -5.86 -22.05 9.77
C ILE A 56 -6.45 -21.20 10.89
N THR A 57 -6.25 -21.63 12.14
CA THR A 57 -6.60 -20.88 13.33
C THR A 57 -5.33 -20.40 14.01
N LEU A 58 -5.28 -19.12 14.35
CA LEU A 58 -4.16 -18.44 14.98
C LEU A 58 -4.61 -17.72 16.24
N ALA A 59 -3.68 -17.45 17.14
CA ALA A 59 -3.94 -16.64 18.32
C ALA A 59 -3.73 -15.15 18.04
N ALA A 60 -4.54 -14.32 18.70
CA ALA A 60 -4.29 -12.89 18.87
C ALA A 60 -4.35 -12.55 20.37
N ILE A 61 -3.51 -11.63 20.83
CA ILE A 61 -3.49 -11.21 22.23
C ILE A 61 -4.27 -9.92 22.42
N GLY A 62 -5.01 -9.85 23.52
CA GLY A 62 -5.83 -8.69 23.88
C GLY A 62 -7.25 -8.77 23.34
N THR A 63 -7.73 -7.72 22.70
CA THR A 63 -9.10 -7.57 22.22
C THR A 63 -9.18 -6.66 21.00
N PHE A 64 -10.32 -6.66 20.31
CA PHE A 64 -10.62 -5.67 19.28
C PHE A 64 -12.07 -5.19 19.37
N ASP A 65 -12.31 -3.97 18.91
CA ASP A 65 -13.62 -3.32 18.92
C ASP A 65 -13.96 -2.60 17.60
N ASN A 66 -13.06 -2.63 16.63
CA ASN A 66 -13.30 -2.00 15.33
C ASN A 66 -12.49 -2.64 14.19
N PHE A 67 -12.86 -2.30 12.92
CA PHE A 67 -12.23 -2.78 11.69
C PHE A 67 -11.40 -1.72 10.97
N ASN A 68 -11.28 -0.52 11.54
CA ASN A 68 -10.48 0.54 10.96
C ASN A 68 -9.14 0.66 11.69
N ARG A 69 -8.08 0.15 11.08
CA ARG A 69 -6.71 0.26 11.61
C ARG A 69 -6.25 1.71 11.82
N TYR A 70 -6.82 2.65 11.08
CA TYR A 70 -6.42 4.06 11.08
C TYR A 70 -7.23 4.91 12.03
N ALA A 71 -8.17 4.31 12.75
CA ALA A 71 -8.94 5.00 13.79
C ALA A 71 -8.02 5.54 14.89
N LEU A 72 -8.32 6.73 15.38
CA LEU A 72 -7.55 7.35 16.47
C LEU A 72 -7.94 6.82 17.86
N ARG A 73 -8.97 5.98 17.92
CA ARG A 73 -9.49 5.36 19.16
C ARG A 73 -9.89 3.92 18.90
N GLY A 74 -9.89 3.14 19.99
CA GLY A 74 -10.25 1.73 19.95
C GLY A 74 -9.10 0.83 19.54
N ASN A 75 -9.37 -0.47 19.49
CA ASN A 75 -8.40 -1.52 19.15
C ASN A 75 -8.81 -2.14 17.82
N PRO A 76 -8.06 -1.93 16.73
CA PRO A 76 -8.41 -2.54 15.45
C PRO A 76 -8.23 -4.06 15.49
N GLY A 77 -9.08 -4.76 14.76
CA GLY A 77 -8.94 -6.20 14.57
C GLY A 77 -7.58 -6.54 13.97
N VAL A 78 -6.97 -7.62 14.45
CA VAL A 78 -5.68 -8.11 13.94
C VAL A 78 -5.75 -8.33 12.43
N ARG A 79 -4.70 -7.97 11.70
CA ARG A 79 -4.60 -8.09 10.23
C ARG A 79 -5.57 -7.22 9.41
N THR A 80 -6.28 -6.26 10.02
CA THR A 80 -7.12 -5.32 9.25
C THR A 80 -6.31 -4.43 8.29
N GLU A 81 -4.99 -4.32 8.47
CA GLU A 81 -4.09 -3.66 7.51
C GLU A 81 -4.01 -4.39 6.17
N THR A 82 -4.25 -5.71 6.14
CA THR A 82 -4.14 -6.52 4.92
C THR A 82 -5.42 -6.55 4.08
N LEU A 83 -6.44 -5.80 4.49
CA LEU A 83 -7.68 -5.69 3.73
C LEU A 83 -7.50 -4.92 2.42
N TYR A 84 -6.48 -4.07 2.32
CA TYR A 84 -6.25 -3.21 1.17
C TYR A 84 -4.92 -3.51 0.50
N ASP A 85 -4.95 -3.58 -0.81
CA ASP A 85 -3.75 -3.54 -1.64
C ASP A 85 -3.21 -2.11 -1.73
N SER A 86 -1.92 -1.99 -1.97
CA SER A 86 -1.21 -0.73 -2.25
C SER A 86 -0.82 -0.63 -3.72
N LEU A 87 -0.29 0.52 -4.14
CA LEU A 87 0.23 0.66 -5.50
C LEU A 87 1.38 -0.31 -5.75
N PHE A 88 2.31 -0.40 -4.78
CA PHE A 88 3.45 -1.31 -4.81
C PHE A 88 3.49 -2.15 -3.54
N THR A 89 4.02 -3.37 -3.63
CA THR A 89 4.24 -4.29 -2.51
C THR A 89 5.72 -4.65 -2.38
N SER A 90 6.18 -4.93 -1.16
CA SER A 90 7.55 -5.37 -0.89
C SER A 90 7.75 -6.86 -1.17
N SER A 91 9.01 -7.25 -1.35
CA SER A 91 9.44 -8.65 -1.32
C SER A 91 10.01 -8.99 0.06
N ASP A 92 9.73 -10.21 0.57
CA ASP A 92 10.21 -10.64 1.88
C ASP A 92 11.69 -11.11 1.85
N ASP A 93 12.20 -11.48 0.66
CA ASP A 93 13.60 -11.90 0.47
C ASP A 93 14.51 -10.77 -0.06
N GLU A 94 13.97 -9.57 -0.22
CA GLU A 94 14.69 -8.40 -0.69
C GLU A 94 14.20 -7.13 0.00
N PRO A 95 14.60 -6.91 1.28
CA PRO A 95 14.17 -5.74 2.03
C PRO A 95 14.50 -4.42 1.30
N GLY A 96 13.53 -3.52 1.23
CA GLY A 96 13.67 -2.23 0.56
C GLY A 96 13.41 -2.24 -0.94
N SER A 97 12.97 -3.36 -1.50
CA SER A 97 12.52 -3.45 -2.89
C SER A 97 11.02 -3.55 -3.00
N TYR A 98 10.46 -2.89 -4.01
CA TYR A 98 9.02 -2.70 -4.20
C TYR A 98 8.62 -3.01 -5.64
N TYR A 99 7.58 -3.80 -5.77
CA TYR A 99 7.06 -4.37 -7.01
C TYR A 99 5.61 -3.96 -7.23
N PRO A 100 5.16 -3.76 -8.47
CA PRO A 100 3.83 -3.27 -8.73
C PRO A 100 2.76 -4.29 -8.30
N LEU A 101 1.69 -3.76 -7.70
CA LEU A 101 0.49 -4.50 -7.32
C LEU A 101 -0.73 -3.84 -7.97
N ILE A 102 -1.28 -2.75 -7.42
CA ILE A 102 -2.30 -1.96 -8.12
C ILE A 102 -1.68 -1.15 -9.27
N ALA A 103 -0.43 -0.72 -9.15
CA ALA A 103 0.30 -0.09 -10.23
C ALA A 103 0.75 -1.09 -11.31
N GLU A 104 1.01 -0.61 -12.52
CA GLU A 104 1.71 -1.33 -13.58
C GLU A 104 3.11 -0.75 -13.81
N MET A 105 3.25 0.57 -13.72
CA MET A 105 4.45 1.31 -14.08
C MET A 105 4.55 2.61 -13.32
N ILE A 106 5.76 3.09 -13.11
CA ILE A 106 6.05 4.40 -12.54
C ILE A 106 7.03 5.17 -13.41
N ARG A 107 6.77 6.46 -13.61
CA ARG A 107 7.67 7.44 -14.24
C ARG A 107 8.09 8.48 -13.21
N TYR A 108 9.36 8.82 -13.16
CA TYR A 108 9.90 9.75 -12.17
C TYR A 108 11.21 10.37 -12.62
N PRO A 109 11.58 11.57 -12.15
CA PRO A 109 12.89 12.17 -12.37
C PRO A 109 13.95 11.63 -11.38
N ASP A 110 15.23 11.88 -11.67
CA ASP A 110 16.36 11.45 -10.84
C ASP A 110 16.20 11.79 -9.35
N ASP A 111 15.64 12.96 -9.05
CA ASP A 111 15.47 13.47 -7.68
C ASP A 111 14.19 12.99 -6.97
N PHE A 112 13.33 12.24 -7.66
CA PHE A 112 12.01 11.84 -7.12
C PHE A 112 11.15 13.01 -6.62
N SER A 113 11.29 14.20 -7.22
CA SER A 113 10.43 15.34 -6.87
C SER A 113 8.96 15.09 -7.23
N TRP A 114 8.72 14.24 -8.21
CA TRP A 114 7.40 13.78 -8.62
C TRP A 114 7.43 12.35 -9.15
N ALA A 115 6.25 11.74 -9.22
CA ALA A 115 6.05 10.48 -9.94
C ALA A 115 4.69 10.47 -10.64
N GLU A 116 4.60 9.79 -11.77
CA GLU A 116 3.36 9.39 -12.42
C GLU A 116 3.25 7.87 -12.35
N VAL A 117 2.17 7.40 -11.75
CA VAL A 117 1.90 5.97 -11.58
C VAL A 117 0.72 5.57 -12.44
N THR A 118 0.93 4.59 -13.31
CA THR A 118 -0.12 3.97 -14.11
C THR A 118 -0.75 2.83 -13.33
N ILE A 119 -2.07 2.84 -13.21
CA ILE A 119 -2.87 1.83 -12.49
C ILE A 119 -3.25 0.71 -13.44
N ASN A 120 -3.16 -0.52 -12.97
CA ASN A 120 -3.57 -1.71 -13.70
C ASN A 120 -5.08 -1.65 -14.02
N PRO A 121 -5.49 -1.70 -15.29
CA PRO A 121 -6.89 -1.59 -15.69
C PRO A 121 -7.76 -2.77 -15.21
N GLN A 122 -7.14 -3.86 -14.75
CA GLN A 122 -7.83 -5.01 -14.17
C GLN A 122 -8.05 -4.87 -12.65
N ALA A 123 -7.47 -3.87 -11.99
CA ALA A 123 -7.60 -3.69 -10.54
C ALA A 123 -9.06 -3.46 -10.13
N ARG A 124 -9.53 -4.24 -9.14
CA ARG A 124 -10.93 -4.26 -8.69
C ARG A 124 -11.05 -4.28 -7.17
N ASN A 125 -12.07 -3.64 -6.69
CA ASN A 125 -12.56 -3.79 -5.32
C ASN A 125 -13.37 -5.11 -5.17
N HIS A 126 -13.65 -5.52 -3.93
CA HIS A 126 -14.41 -6.75 -3.64
C HIS A 126 -15.84 -6.76 -4.19
N ASP A 127 -16.39 -5.61 -4.53
CA ASP A 127 -17.71 -5.48 -5.16
C ASP A 127 -17.65 -5.45 -6.71
N GLY A 128 -16.47 -5.71 -7.27
CA GLY A 128 -16.22 -5.69 -8.72
C GLY A 128 -16.02 -4.30 -9.31
N SER A 129 -16.19 -3.22 -8.55
CA SER A 129 -15.93 -1.87 -9.05
C SER A 129 -14.44 -1.66 -9.36
N PRO A 130 -14.11 -0.92 -10.44
CA PRO A 130 -12.71 -0.66 -10.80
C PRO A 130 -12.01 0.21 -9.75
N ILE A 131 -10.73 -0.05 -9.54
CA ILE A 131 -9.84 0.86 -8.81
C ILE A 131 -9.28 1.87 -9.81
N THR A 132 -9.35 3.14 -9.47
CA THR A 132 -8.98 4.25 -10.36
C THR A 132 -7.99 5.20 -9.72
N ALA A 133 -7.41 6.10 -10.51
CA ALA A 133 -6.57 7.18 -10.00
C ALA A 133 -7.29 8.09 -8.99
N LYS A 134 -8.64 8.15 -9.06
CA LYS A 134 -9.44 8.91 -8.09
C LYS A 134 -9.41 8.25 -6.70
N ASP A 135 -9.48 6.92 -6.62
CA ASP A 135 -9.39 6.21 -5.34
C ASP A 135 -8.04 6.43 -4.67
N VAL A 136 -6.96 6.43 -5.46
CA VAL A 136 -5.59 6.68 -4.97
C VAL A 136 -5.46 8.12 -4.44
N ALA A 137 -5.86 9.11 -5.24
CA ALA A 137 -5.81 10.53 -4.85
C ALA A 137 -6.72 10.81 -3.64
N PHE A 138 -7.91 10.21 -3.61
CA PHE A 138 -8.85 10.30 -2.49
C PHE A 138 -8.23 9.72 -1.22
N THR A 139 -7.60 8.55 -1.30
CA THR A 139 -6.95 7.91 -0.16
C THR A 139 -5.88 8.82 0.45
N PHE A 140 -4.99 9.36 -0.38
CA PHE A 140 -3.97 10.29 0.08
C PHE A 140 -4.59 11.53 0.76
N HIS A 141 -5.63 12.11 0.15
CA HIS A 141 -6.35 13.25 0.75
C HIS A 141 -6.94 12.91 2.12
N LYS A 142 -7.55 11.71 2.27
CA LYS A 142 -8.05 11.22 3.55
C LYS A 142 -6.95 11.14 4.61
N PHE A 143 -5.79 10.58 4.28
CA PHE A 143 -4.65 10.54 5.20
C PHE A 143 -4.13 11.94 5.55
N MET A 144 -4.10 12.86 4.60
CA MET A 144 -3.64 14.24 4.83
C MET A 144 -4.63 15.10 5.63
N THR A 145 -5.90 14.76 5.65
CA THR A 145 -6.93 15.54 6.37
C THR A 145 -7.36 14.90 7.67
N GLU A 146 -7.50 13.59 7.72
CA GLU A 146 -8.08 12.82 8.82
C GLU A 146 -7.11 11.81 9.46
N GLY A 147 -5.96 11.53 8.83
CA GLY A 147 -4.96 10.59 9.33
C GLY A 147 -4.22 11.09 10.57
N VAL A 148 -3.34 10.24 11.08
CA VAL A 148 -2.51 10.58 12.25
C VAL A 148 -1.67 11.82 12.00
N PRO A 149 -1.44 12.67 13.02
CA PRO A 149 -0.68 13.91 12.85
C PRO A 149 0.72 13.72 12.26
N GLN A 150 1.40 12.63 12.61
CA GLN A 150 2.74 12.28 12.12
C GLN A 150 2.77 12.14 10.60
N PHE A 151 1.78 11.46 10.01
CA PHE A 151 1.66 11.31 8.55
C PHE A 151 1.48 12.67 7.87
N ARG A 152 0.58 13.49 8.41
CA ARG A 152 0.31 14.84 7.87
C ARG A 152 1.51 15.77 7.94
N LEU A 153 2.30 15.65 9.02
CA LEU A 153 3.52 16.44 9.18
C LEU A 153 4.61 15.99 8.21
N TYR A 154 4.81 14.66 8.10
CA TYR A 154 5.85 14.09 7.25
C TYR A 154 5.64 14.41 5.76
N TYR A 155 4.41 14.32 5.27
CA TYR A 155 4.06 14.61 3.88
C TYR A 155 3.50 16.02 3.66
N LYS A 156 3.78 16.95 4.57
CA LYS A 156 3.32 18.35 4.43
C LYS A 156 3.79 18.94 3.09
N GLY A 157 2.82 19.46 2.30
CA GLY A 157 3.08 20.05 0.99
C GLY A 157 3.17 19.05 -0.16
N ALA A 158 3.14 17.73 0.11
CA ALA A 158 2.98 16.75 -0.95
C ALA A 158 1.56 16.81 -1.55
N THR A 159 1.44 16.50 -2.83
CA THR A 159 0.15 16.38 -3.52
C THR A 159 0.03 15.07 -4.27
N MET A 160 -1.20 14.57 -4.39
CA MET A 160 -1.53 13.39 -5.17
C MET A 160 -2.82 13.65 -5.94
N LYS A 161 -2.76 13.61 -7.28
CA LYS A 161 -3.88 14.00 -8.16
C LYS A 161 -4.08 12.98 -9.26
N ALA A 162 -5.34 12.63 -9.53
CA ALA A 162 -5.71 11.90 -10.73
C ALA A 162 -5.58 12.83 -11.94
N ILE A 163 -4.66 12.55 -12.84
CA ILE A 163 -4.44 13.31 -14.08
C ILE A 163 -5.08 12.64 -15.30
N ALA A 164 -5.38 11.35 -15.19
CA ALA A 164 -6.17 10.57 -16.14
C ALA A 164 -6.94 9.47 -15.36
N PRO A 165 -7.87 8.74 -15.97
CA PRO A 165 -8.64 7.69 -15.27
C PRO A 165 -7.79 6.65 -14.54
N LEU A 166 -6.63 6.30 -15.13
CA LEU A 166 -5.68 5.30 -14.59
C LEU A 166 -4.29 5.88 -14.32
N THR A 167 -4.12 7.20 -14.27
CA THR A 167 -2.82 7.82 -13.99
C THR A 167 -2.94 8.80 -12.84
N VAL A 168 -2.14 8.55 -11.79
CA VAL A 168 -2.01 9.45 -10.66
C VAL A 168 -0.66 10.16 -10.71
N ARG A 169 -0.66 11.45 -10.49
CA ARG A 169 0.53 12.30 -10.31
C ARG A 169 0.74 12.56 -8.84
N ILE A 170 1.94 12.24 -8.36
CA ILE A 170 2.43 12.50 -7.00
C ILE A 170 3.49 13.57 -7.09
N GLU A 171 3.43 14.59 -6.25
CA GLU A 171 4.45 15.63 -6.12
C GLU A 171 4.87 15.74 -4.66
N LEU A 172 6.17 15.77 -4.43
CA LEU A 172 6.77 15.88 -3.10
C LEU A 172 7.29 17.28 -2.84
N ALA A 173 6.98 17.84 -1.68
CA ALA A 173 7.59 19.10 -1.23
C ALA A 173 9.06 18.89 -0.82
N GLN A 174 9.41 17.69 -0.39
CA GLN A 174 10.78 17.27 -0.11
C GLN A 174 11.09 16.08 -1.02
N PRO A 175 11.83 16.29 -2.13
CA PRO A 175 12.21 15.23 -3.05
C PRO A 175 12.98 14.11 -2.35
N GLY A 176 12.86 12.89 -2.86
CA GLY A 176 13.60 11.75 -2.36
C GLY A 176 12.89 10.42 -2.58
N LYS A 177 13.68 9.41 -2.92
CA LYS A 177 13.22 8.06 -3.23
C LYS A 177 12.42 7.45 -2.08
N GLU A 178 12.92 7.52 -0.85
CA GLU A 178 12.26 6.95 0.34
C GLU A 178 10.90 7.58 0.62
N ASN A 179 10.80 8.92 0.48
CA ASN A 179 9.54 9.64 0.62
C ASN A 179 8.52 9.19 -0.42
N MET A 180 8.96 9.00 -1.67
CA MET A 180 8.12 8.49 -2.74
C MET A 180 7.66 7.05 -2.45
N LEU A 181 8.58 6.16 -2.08
CA LEU A 181 8.28 4.77 -1.76
C LEU A 181 7.26 4.64 -0.62
N GLY A 182 7.36 5.48 0.41
CA GLY A 182 6.37 5.52 1.49
C GLY A 182 4.95 5.83 1.00
N LEU A 183 4.79 6.70 -0.01
CA LEU A 183 3.48 6.99 -0.61
C LEU A 183 2.98 5.86 -1.53
N LEU A 184 3.89 5.17 -2.23
CA LEU A 184 3.53 4.05 -3.11
C LEU A 184 3.04 2.81 -2.34
N THR A 185 3.37 2.70 -1.05
CA THR A 185 2.93 1.60 -0.18
C THR A 185 1.69 1.92 0.66
N LEU A 186 1.10 3.10 0.49
CA LEU A 186 -0.18 3.40 1.12
C LEU A 186 -1.29 2.47 0.61
N PRO A 187 -2.20 2.03 1.49
CA PRO A 187 -3.35 1.25 1.07
C PRO A 187 -4.21 2.07 0.12
N VAL A 188 -4.76 1.46 -0.92
CA VAL A 188 -5.71 2.13 -1.80
C VAL A 188 -7.13 1.84 -1.33
N MET A 189 -7.81 2.86 -0.86
CA MET A 189 -9.13 2.76 -0.25
C MET A 189 -10.22 3.14 -1.25
N PRO A 190 -11.31 2.34 -1.39
CA PRO A 190 -12.43 2.69 -2.27
C PRO A 190 -13.10 4.00 -1.85
N GLU A 191 -13.03 5.04 -2.69
CA GLU A 191 -13.71 6.33 -2.45
C GLU A 191 -15.21 6.13 -2.19
N LYS A 192 -15.83 5.21 -2.92
CA LYS A 192 -17.25 4.85 -2.80
C LYS A 192 -17.69 4.54 -1.36
N PHE A 193 -16.84 3.86 -0.60
CA PHE A 193 -17.11 3.53 0.80
C PHE A 193 -16.65 4.67 1.72
N TRP A 194 -15.38 5.09 1.58
CA TRP A 194 -14.72 5.97 2.54
C TRP A 194 -15.16 7.42 2.47
N ARG A 195 -15.86 7.87 1.42
CA ARG A 195 -16.44 9.22 1.39
C ARG A 195 -17.45 9.48 2.49
N ASN A 196 -18.13 8.45 2.95
CA ASN A 196 -19.16 8.51 3.99
C ASN A 196 -18.67 8.10 5.39
N HIS A 197 -17.36 7.79 5.52
CA HIS A 197 -16.75 7.37 6.78
C HIS A 197 -15.50 8.23 7.04
N LYS A 198 -15.32 8.64 8.29
CA LYS A 198 -14.09 9.33 8.69
C LYS A 198 -12.98 8.32 8.93
N LEU A 199 -11.78 8.61 8.43
CA LEU A 199 -10.62 7.74 8.64
C LEU A 199 -10.22 7.68 10.14
N SER A 200 -10.49 8.73 10.90
CA SER A 200 -10.20 8.82 12.33
C SER A 200 -11.16 8.03 13.23
N ASP A 201 -12.31 7.58 12.69
CA ASP A 201 -13.35 6.96 13.50
C ASP A 201 -13.30 5.43 13.40
N PRO A 202 -13.64 4.72 14.50
CA PRO A 202 -13.76 3.27 14.47
C PRO A 202 -14.93 2.81 13.57
N LEU A 203 -14.77 1.66 12.94
CA LEU A 203 -15.80 0.99 12.15
C LEU A 203 -16.29 -0.25 12.89
N SER A 204 -17.59 -0.33 13.15
CA SER A 204 -18.25 -1.50 13.78
C SER A 204 -18.51 -2.66 12.81
N THR A 205 -18.41 -2.41 11.51
CA THR A 205 -18.58 -3.40 10.43
C THR A 205 -17.39 -3.36 9.49
N PRO A 206 -17.04 -4.50 8.85
CA PRO A 206 -15.95 -4.55 7.89
C PRO A 206 -16.15 -3.58 6.72
N PRO A 207 -15.11 -2.86 6.30
CA PRO A 207 -15.18 -1.96 5.16
C PRO A 207 -15.20 -2.71 3.82
N LEU A 208 -15.64 -2.01 2.75
CA LEU A 208 -15.32 -2.42 1.39
C LEU A 208 -13.81 -2.33 1.19
N ALA A 209 -13.22 -3.40 0.65
CA ALA A 209 -11.78 -3.55 0.50
C ALA A 209 -11.43 -4.12 -0.89
N ASN A 210 -10.15 -4.43 -1.13
CA ASN A 210 -9.66 -4.91 -2.43
C ASN A 210 -8.54 -5.95 -2.33
N GLY A 211 -8.10 -6.31 -1.13
CA GLY A 211 -7.05 -7.28 -0.90
C GLY A 211 -7.48 -8.74 -1.07
N PRO A 212 -6.55 -9.71 -0.87
CA PRO A 212 -6.78 -11.13 -1.11
C PRO A 212 -7.75 -11.79 -0.13
N TYR A 213 -8.00 -11.16 1.00
CA TYR A 213 -8.95 -11.63 2.03
C TYR A 213 -9.95 -10.55 2.39
N ARG A 214 -11.15 -11.00 2.81
CA ARG A 214 -12.18 -10.15 3.40
C ARG A 214 -12.63 -10.71 4.75
N VAL A 215 -13.03 -9.86 5.68
CA VAL A 215 -13.67 -10.31 6.92
C VAL A 215 -15.01 -10.94 6.57
N SER A 216 -15.23 -12.17 7.00
CA SER A 216 -16.44 -12.96 6.71
C SER A 216 -17.28 -13.25 7.94
N GLN A 217 -16.62 -13.44 9.09
CA GLN A 217 -17.29 -13.68 10.38
C GLN A 217 -16.49 -13.02 11.49
N TRP A 218 -17.16 -12.55 12.51
CA TRP A 218 -16.53 -11.99 13.70
C TRP A 218 -17.44 -11.99 14.92
N ARG A 219 -16.81 -11.94 16.06
CA ARG A 219 -17.42 -11.57 17.32
C ARG A 219 -16.46 -10.64 18.05
N MET A 220 -16.90 -9.37 18.22
CA MET A 220 -16.04 -8.33 18.81
C MET A 220 -15.39 -8.83 20.10
N GLY A 221 -14.08 -8.59 20.22
CA GLY A 221 -13.27 -9.00 21.36
C GLY A 221 -12.98 -10.49 21.48
N GLN A 222 -13.50 -11.35 20.60
CA GLN A 222 -13.37 -12.79 20.72
C GLN A 222 -12.71 -13.46 19.53
N TYR A 223 -13.20 -13.21 18.30
CA TYR A 223 -12.59 -13.77 17.11
C TYR A 223 -12.90 -12.95 15.86
N ILE A 224 -12.03 -13.08 14.86
CA ILE A 224 -12.22 -12.56 13.51
C ILE A 224 -11.82 -13.64 12.50
N VAL A 225 -12.63 -13.83 11.46
CA VAL A 225 -12.37 -14.78 10.37
C VAL A 225 -12.23 -14.04 9.06
N TYR A 226 -11.14 -14.28 8.38
CA TYR A 226 -10.87 -13.80 7.05
C TYR A 226 -11.12 -14.94 6.05
N SER A 227 -11.94 -14.69 5.03
CA SER A 227 -12.15 -15.62 3.92
C SER A 227 -11.44 -15.12 2.67
N ARG A 228 -10.76 -16.04 1.99
CA ARG A 228 -10.08 -15.74 0.73
C ARG A 228 -11.07 -15.30 -0.33
N VAL A 229 -10.75 -14.24 -1.04
CA VAL A 229 -11.51 -13.74 -2.19
C VAL A 229 -11.17 -14.64 -3.38
N LYS A 230 -12.12 -15.48 -3.81
CA LYS A 230 -11.87 -16.50 -4.86
C LYS A 230 -11.60 -15.89 -6.23
N ASP A 231 -12.22 -14.76 -6.50
CA ASP A 231 -12.09 -13.95 -7.71
C ASP A 231 -11.19 -12.72 -7.51
N TYR A 232 -10.23 -12.84 -6.59
CA TYR A 232 -9.27 -11.76 -6.34
C TYR A 232 -8.53 -11.38 -7.62
N TRP A 233 -8.70 -10.14 -8.04
CA TRP A 233 -8.22 -9.64 -9.32
C TRP A 233 -6.70 -9.83 -9.54
N ALA A 234 -5.90 -9.71 -8.46
CA ALA A 234 -4.44 -9.78 -8.51
C ALA A 234 -3.89 -11.19 -8.24
N ALA A 235 -4.73 -12.23 -8.16
CA ALA A 235 -4.29 -13.58 -7.78
C ALA A 235 -3.17 -14.13 -8.68
N ASN A 236 -3.17 -13.77 -9.96
CA ASN A 236 -2.21 -14.24 -10.97
C ASN A 236 -1.04 -13.29 -11.23
N LEU A 237 -0.99 -12.13 -10.55
CA LEU A 237 0.17 -11.26 -10.65
C LEU A 237 1.40 -11.94 -10.06
N PRO A 238 2.61 -11.71 -10.61
CA PRO A 238 3.85 -12.32 -10.13
C PRO A 238 4.05 -12.19 -8.61
N VAL A 239 3.73 -11.04 -8.05
CA VAL A 239 3.84 -10.73 -6.61
C VAL A 239 2.90 -11.55 -5.73
N ASN A 240 1.87 -12.19 -6.29
CA ASN A 240 0.85 -12.93 -5.55
C ASN A 240 0.82 -14.43 -5.86
N ARG A 241 1.47 -14.89 -6.93
CA ARG A 241 1.54 -16.32 -7.23
C ARG A 241 2.17 -17.10 -6.09
N GLY A 242 1.56 -18.22 -5.69
CA GLY A 242 2.03 -19.05 -4.59
C GLY A 242 1.66 -18.52 -3.19
N ARG A 243 1.01 -17.36 -3.08
CA ARG A 243 0.58 -16.74 -1.82
C ARG A 243 -0.93 -16.92 -1.60
N TRP A 244 -1.42 -16.56 -0.43
CA TRP A 244 -2.86 -16.55 -0.09
C TRP A 244 -3.52 -17.92 -0.24
N ASN A 245 -2.93 -18.95 0.41
CA ASN A 245 -3.27 -20.34 0.13
C ASN A 245 -4.49 -20.82 0.92
N PHE A 246 -4.69 -20.39 2.18
CA PHE A 246 -5.81 -20.82 3.00
C PHE A 246 -7.14 -20.23 2.53
N ASP A 247 -8.21 -21.02 2.56
CA ASP A 247 -9.57 -20.53 2.31
C ASP A 247 -10.06 -19.64 3.44
N THR A 248 -9.72 -19.99 4.69
CA THR A 248 -10.02 -19.14 5.85
C THR A 248 -8.82 -19.02 6.78
N ILE A 249 -8.68 -17.85 7.37
CA ILE A 249 -7.74 -17.57 8.45
C ILE A 249 -8.57 -17.03 9.61
N ARG A 250 -8.58 -17.76 10.72
CA ARG A 250 -9.27 -17.40 11.95
C ARG A 250 -8.28 -16.91 12.98
N TYR A 251 -8.57 -15.82 13.66
CA TYR A 251 -7.86 -15.35 14.84
C TYR A 251 -8.78 -15.40 16.05
N ASP A 252 -8.42 -16.21 17.05
CA ASP A 252 -9.08 -16.24 18.35
C ASP A 252 -8.31 -15.36 19.33
N TYR A 253 -9.01 -14.51 20.08
CA TYR A 253 -8.43 -13.57 21.00
C TYR A 253 -8.31 -14.18 22.40
N TYR A 254 -7.12 -14.05 22.98
CA TYR A 254 -6.77 -14.49 24.32
C TYR A 254 -6.34 -13.29 25.16
N LEU A 255 -6.63 -13.35 26.46
CA LEU A 255 -6.35 -12.24 27.37
C LEU A 255 -4.85 -11.90 27.41
N ASP A 256 -4.01 -12.93 27.47
CA ASP A 256 -2.55 -12.81 27.53
C ASP A 256 -1.84 -14.03 26.92
N ASP A 257 -0.53 -13.95 26.83
CA ASP A 257 0.33 -15.00 26.24
C ASP A 257 0.26 -16.33 27.01
N ASN A 258 0.08 -16.33 28.33
CA ASN A 258 0.00 -17.56 29.12
C ASN A 258 -1.30 -18.30 28.80
N VAL A 259 -2.43 -17.59 28.77
CA VAL A 259 -3.72 -18.16 28.38
C VAL A 259 -3.66 -18.69 26.95
N ALA A 260 -3.07 -17.92 26.02
CA ALA A 260 -2.87 -18.39 24.64
C ALA A 260 -1.98 -19.63 24.58
N PHE A 261 -0.93 -19.72 25.40
CA PHE A 261 -0.05 -20.88 25.41
C PHE A 261 -0.74 -22.14 25.92
N GLU A 262 -1.55 -22.04 26.98
CA GLU A 262 -2.35 -23.17 27.47
C GLU A 262 -3.37 -23.62 26.40
N ALA A 263 -4.00 -22.68 25.70
CA ALA A 263 -4.89 -22.97 24.58
C ALA A 263 -4.17 -23.69 23.42
N PHE A 264 -2.93 -23.29 23.11
CA PHE A 264 -2.10 -23.97 22.10
C PHE A 264 -1.80 -25.42 22.50
N LYS A 265 -1.40 -25.66 23.74
CA LYS A 265 -1.16 -27.03 24.26
C LYS A 265 -2.43 -27.90 24.21
N ALA A 266 -3.59 -27.30 24.35
CA ALA A 266 -4.89 -27.95 24.21
C ALA A 266 -5.33 -28.14 22.75
N GLY A 267 -4.56 -27.67 21.75
CA GLY A 267 -4.88 -27.79 20.34
C GLY A 267 -5.96 -26.84 19.85
N ALA A 268 -6.18 -25.70 20.53
CA ALA A 268 -7.20 -24.74 20.18
C ALA A 268 -6.86 -23.89 18.92
N TYR A 269 -5.58 -23.81 18.56
CA TYR A 269 -5.12 -23.15 17.34
C TYR A 269 -3.86 -23.79 16.78
N ASP A 270 -3.56 -23.56 15.50
CA ASP A 270 -2.66 -24.41 14.71
C ASP A 270 -1.19 -24.00 14.74
N PHE A 271 -0.88 -22.74 15.04
CA PHE A 271 0.49 -22.23 14.94
C PHE A 271 0.77 -21.14 15.97
N ARG A 272 1.99 -21.18 16.53
CA ARG A 272 2.52 -20.21 17.51
C ARG A 272 3.95 -19.79 17.19
#